data_1e6330280cea247abe645224435c86d3
#
_entry.id   1e6330280cea247abe645224435c86d3
#
_cell.length_a   1.000
_cell.length_b   1.000
_cell.length_c   1.000
_cell.angle_alpha   90.00
_cell.angle_beta   90.00
_cell.angle_gamma   90.00
#
_symmetry.space_group_name_H-M   'P 1'
#
loop_
_entity.id
_entity.type
_entity.pdbx_description
1 polymer ?
#
loop_
_entity_poly.entity_id
_entity_poly.type
_entity_poly.pdbx_seq_one_letter_code
_entity_poly.pdbx_strand_id
1 'polypeptide(L)'
;MIDSAIEGSFEETAFDESVYSLLESRLYEYLASSSLSASKVREEKEKINTLISDISHQTKTPVANLLLYSELLSEEDLSDSSKEKVEAIKAQSEKLKFLIDSLVKMSRLENGLMSFVPVTSSVDELLESITDSLSAKAASKGISISYEPTDLSVKCDPKWTYEAVFNIADNAVKYTNNGGVKMRAIEYEMFVRIDIEDTGIGISEEDSAKVFSRFYRSREVSSEEGVGIGLCLAREIITGEGGYIRLESVPGKGSTFSVYIPKG
;
A
#
# COMPACT_ATOMS: atom_id res chain seq x y z
N MET A 1 33.85 -0.87 23.73
CA MET A 1 32.63 -0.39 24.44
C MET A 1 31.49 -0.05 23.48
N ILE A 2 31.64 0.94 22.58
CA ILE A 2 30.56 1.32 21.63
C ILE A 2 30.21 0.16 20.70
N ASP A 3 31.19 -0.53 20.12
CA ASP A 3 30.98 -1.67 19.22
C ASP A 3 30.29 -2.85 19.92
N SER A 4 30.69 -3.15 21.17
CA SER A 4 30.04 -4.20 21.97
C SER A 4 28.60 -3.85 22.36
N ALA A 5 28.29 -2.57 22.51
CA ALA A 5 26.94 -2.09 22.76
C ALA A 5 26.04 -2.23 21.52
N ILE A 6 26.60 -2.02 20.32
CA ILE A 6 25.89 -2.21 19.03
C ILE A 6 25.57 -3.69 18.81
N GLU A 7 26.47 -4.60 19.22
CA GLU A 7 26.30 -6.06 19.13
C GLU A 7 25.45 -6.66 20.27
N GLY A 8 24.99 -5.84 21.23
CA GLY A 8 24.17 -6.31 22.35
C GLY A 8 24.93 -7.14 23.40
N SER A 9 26.26 -7.14 23.36
CA SER A 9 27.16 -7.95 24.22
C SER A 9 27.96 -7.10 25.20
N PHE A 10 27.42 -5.93 25.60
CA PHE A 10 28.11 -5.00 26.50
C PHE A 10 28.09 -5.51 27.95
N GLU A 11 29.29 -5.72 28.55
CA GLU A 11 29.48 -6.06 29.95
C GLU A 11 30.18 -4.92 30.68
N GLU A 12 29.76 -4.65 31.92
CA GLU A 12 30.38 -3.66 32.80
C GLU A 12 31.70 -4.18 33.36
N THR A 13 32.84 -3.56 32.97
CA THR A 13 34.16 -4.18 33.21
C THR A 13 35.02 -3.54 34.30
N ALA A 14 34.69 -2.39 34.89
CA ALA A 14 35.47 -1.79 35.98
C ALA A 14 34.71 -0.74 36.77
N PHE A 15 34.67 -0.85 38.08
CA PHE A 15 34.30 0.20 39.01
C PHE A 15 35.57 0.87 39.57
N ASP A 16 35.85 2.08 39.13
CA ASP A 16 36.83 2.99 39.74
C ASP A 16 36.07 4.28 40.10
N GLU A 17 36.41 4.96 41.21
CA GLU A 17 35.79 6.22 41.66
C GLU A 17 36.06 7.42 40.75
N SER A 18 36.40 7.17 39.51
CA SER A 18 36.69 8.21 38.52
C SER A 18 35.40 8.71 37.80
N VAL A 19 35.40 9.90 37.26
CA VAL A 19 34.34 10.48 36.43
C VAL A 19 34.02 9.56 35.22
N TYR A 20 35.02 8.82 34.75
CA TYR A 20 34.88 7.88 33.65
C TYR A 20 34.00 6.67 34.04
N SER A 21 34.20 6.14 35.26
CA SER A 21 33.39 5.05 35.78
C SER A 21 31.91 5.43 35.95
N LEU A 22 31.65 6.66 36.41
CA LEU A 22 30.30 7.22 36.49
C LEU A 22 29.65 7.38 35.11
N LEU A 23 30.42 7.81 34.12
CA LEU A 23 29.93 7.91 32.74
C LEU A 23 29.66 6.53 32.13
N GLU A 24 30.54 5.56 32.38
CA GLU A 24 30.33 4.16 31.93
C GLU A 24 29.07 3.54 32.55
N SER A 25 28.88 3.70 33.83
CA SER A 25 27.69 3.20 34.52
C SER A 25 26.40 3.82 34.01
N ARG A 26 26.39 5.15 33.80
CA ARG A 26 25.24 5.85 33.22
C ARG A 26 24.96 5.44 31.77
N LEU A 27 26.02 5.25 30.98
CA LEU A 27 25.88 4.79 29.60
C LEU A 27 25.34 3.34 29.57
N TYR A 28 25.83 2.49 30.46
CA TYR A 28 25.32 1.12 30.61
C TYR A 28 23.83 1.11 30.98
N GLU A 29 23.41 1.86 31.99
CA GLU A 29 22.01 2.00 32.39
C GLU A 29 21.13 2.49 31.22
N TYR A 30 21.61 3.49 30.49
CA TYR A 30 20.90 4.02 29.32
C TYR A 30 20.75 2.96 28.19
N LEU A 31 21.86 2.28 27.85
CA LEU A 31 21.86 1.24 26.82
C LEU A 31 21.00 0.03 27.23
N ALA A 32 21.09 -0.41 28.48
CA ALA A 32 20.26 -1.48 29.02
C ALA A 32 18.77 -1.13 29.00
N SER A 33 18.41 0.10 29.42
CA SER A 33 17.03 0.57 29.39
C SER A 33 16.50 0.74 27.96
N SER A 34 17.35 1.22 27.05
CA SER A 34 17.03 1.36 25.62
C SER A 34 16.81 -0.01 24.96
N SER A 35 17.69 -0.97 25.23
CA SER A 35 17.56 -2.36 24.74
C SER A 35 16.29 -3.03 25.27
N LEU A 36 15.98 -2.87 26.56
CA LEU A 36 14.75 -3.41 27.15
C LEU A 36 13.49 -2.76 26.53
N SER A 37 13.53 -1.46 26.29
CA SER A 37 12.42 -0.74 25.62
C SER A 37 12.23 -1.23 24.19
N ALA A 38 13.31 -1.40 23.44
CA ALA A 38 13.28 -1.91 22.06
C ALA A 38 12.71 -3.35 22.01
N SER A 39 13.12 -4.21 22.98
CA SER A 39 12.59 -5.57 23.12
C SER A 39 11.09 -5.59 23.40
N LYS A 40 10.60 -4.75 24.33
CA LYS A 40 9.17 -4.63 24.62
C LYS A 40 8.35 -4.15 23.41
N VAL A 41 8.84 -3.14 22.71
CA VAL A 41 8.18 -2.65 21.47
C VAL A 41 8.11 -3.75 20.43
N ARG A 42 9.16 -4.55 20.28
CA ARG A 42 9.17 -5.68 19.35
C ARG A 42 8.16 -6.76 19.75
N GLU A 43 8.11 -7.12 21.04
CA GLU A 43 7.14 -8.10 21.55
C GLU A 43 5.68 -7.63 21.36
N GLU A 44 5.39 -6.36 21.62
CA GLU A 44 4.07 -5.78 21.37
C GLU A 44 3.70 -5.80 19.89
N LYS A 45 4.64 -5.48 19.00
CA LYS A 45 4.44 -5.58 17.55
C LYS A 45 4.13 -7.01 17.10
N GLU A 46 4.85 -8.00 17.63
CA GLU A 46 4.62 -9.42 17.31
C GLU A 46 3.23 -9.88 17.80
N LYS A 47 2.79 -9.47 18.99
CA LYS A 47 1.45 -9.74 19.52
C LYS A 47 0.35 -9.12 18.63
N ILE A 48 0.52 -7.88 18.24
CA ILE A 48 -0.42 -7.19 17.33
C ILE A 48 -0.50 -7.92 15.98
N ASN A 49 0.65 -8.34 15.44
CA ASN A 49 0.69 -9.06 14.17
C ASN A 49 -0.05 -10.40 14.25
N THR A 50 0.18 -11.18 15.32
CA THR A 50 -0.53 -12.44 15.57
C THR A 50 -2.04 -12.20 15.64
N LEU A 51 -2.47 -11.22 16.45
CA LEU A 51 -3.89 -10.88 16.58
C LEU A 51 -4.54 -10.51 15.24
N ILE A 52 -3.86 -9.70 14.42
CA ILE A 52 -4.37 -9.31 13.11
C ILE A 52 -4.42 -10.48 12.14
N SER A 53 -3.41 -11.36 12.19
CA SER A 53 -3.41 -12.58 11.39
C SER A 53 -4.59 -13.48 11.77
N ASP A 54 -4.84 -13.66 13.07
CA ASP A 54 -5.95 -14.48 13.57
C ASP A 54 -7.30 -13.89 13.18
N ILE A 55 -7.50 -12.58 13.39
CA ILE A 55 -8.72 -11.88 12.97
C ILE A 55 -8.92 -12.02 11.46
N SER A 56 -7.85 -11.86 10.65
CA SER A 56 -7.93 -12.03 9.21
C SER A 56 -8.41 -13.41 8.81
N HIS A 57 -7.82 -14.46 9.37
CA HIS A 57 -8.22 -15.84 9.09
C HIS A 57 -9.64 -16.14 9.54
N GLN A 58 -10.02 -15.69 10.74
CA GLN A 58 -11.37 -15.92 11.28
C GLN A 58 -12.47 -15.15 10.55
N THR A 59 -12.14 -14.00 9.96
CA THR A 59 -13.12 -13.20 9.20
C THR A 59 -13.18 -13.56 7.72
N LYS A 60 -12.08 -14.04 7.12
CA LYS A 60 -12.06 -14.49 5.71
C LYS A 60 -13.01 -15.66 5.46
N THR A 61 -13.07 -16.63 6.37
CA THR A 61 -13.91 -17.82 6.22
C THR A 61 -15.40 -17.48 6.14
N PRO A 62 -16.02 -16.73 7.07
CA PRO A 62 -17.44 -16.38 6.95
C PRO A 62 -17.73 -15.49 5.74
N VAL A 63 -16.81 -14.61 5.35
CA VAL A 63 -16.98 -13.77 4.14
C VAL A 63 -16.93 -14.62 2.86
N ALA A 64 -16.02 -15.59 2.79
CA ALA A 64 -15.96 -16.52 1.67
C ALA A 64 -17.23 -17.37 1.56
N ASN A 65 -17.79 -17.80 2.69
CA ASN A 65 -19.06 -18.51 2.72
C ASN A 65 -20.24 -17.64 2.24
N LEU A 66 -20.27 -16.35 2.64
CA LEU A 66 -21.28 -15.41 2.15
C LEU A 66 -21.21 -15.24 0.62
N LEU A 67 -20.00 -15.12 0.07
CA LEU A 67 -19.80 -15.05 -1.38
C LEU A 67 -20.25 -16.34 -2.07
N LEU A 68 -19.83 -17.50 -1.56
CA LEU A 68 -20.24 -18.80 -2.11
C LEU A 68 -21.76 -18.96 -2.11
N TYR A 69 -22.43 -18.66 -0.99
CA TYR A 69 -23.90 -18.78 -0.93
C TYR A 69 -24.60 -17.76 -1.84
N SER A 70 -24.03 -16.56 -2.00
CA SER A 70 -24.57 -15.59 -2.95
C SER A 70 -24.44 -16.06 -4.40
N GLU A 71 -23.32 -16.73 -4.74
CA GLU A 71 -23.13 -17.33 -6.06
C GLU A 71 -24.10 -18.48 -6.31
N LEU A 72 -24.24 -19.42 -5.36
CA LEU A 72 -25.18 -20.53 -5.45
C LEU A 72 -26.63 -20.04 -5.59
N LEU A 73 -27.03 -19.01 -4.82
CA LEU A 73 -28.34 -18.40 -4.95
C LEU A 73 -28.57 -17.72 -6.30
N SER A 74 -27.51 -17.17 -6.91
CA SER A 74 -27.61 -16.54 -8.24
C SER A 74 -27.87 -17.56 -9.36
N GLU A 75 -27.58 -18.84 -9.14
CA GLU A 75 -27.86 -19.95 -10.08
C GLU A 75 -29.29 -20.47 -9.97
N GLU A 76 -30.02 -20.13 -8.89
CA GLU A 76 -31.42 -20.55 -8.71
C GLU A 76 -32.40 -19.66 -9.48
N ASP A 77 -33.60 -20.16 -9.74
CA ASP A 77 -34.67 -19.39 -10.38
C ASP A 77 -35.33 -18.44 -9.37
N LEU A 78 -34.73 -17.27 -9.20
CA LEU A 78 -35.16 -16.26 -8.24
C LEU A 78 -36.06 -15.20 -8.90
N SER A 79 -36.99 -14.64 -8.10
CA SER A 79 -37.69 -13.42 -8.50
C SER A 79 -36.73 -12.25 -8.67
N ASP A 80 -37.08 -11.26 -9.51
CA ASP A 80 -36.24 -10.09 -9.76
C ASP A 80 -35.85 -9.34 -8.47
N SER A 81 -36.81 -9.20 -7.54
CA SER A 81 -36.55 -8.61 -6.22
C SER A 81 -35.57 -9.44 -5.35
N SER A 82 -35.52 -10.76 -5.54
CA SER A 82 -34.57 -11.62 -4.84
C SER A 82 -33.19 -11.55 -5.49
N LYS A 83 -33.11 -11.49 -6.82
CA LYS A 83 -31.87 -11.28 -7.56
C LYS A 83 -31.16 -9.99 -7.14
N GLU A 84 -31.89 -8.87 -7.08
CA GLU A 84 -31.33 -7.59 -6.61
C GLU A 84 -30.74 -7.68 -5.19
N LYS A 85 -31.40 -8.43 -4.30
CA LYS A 85 -30.89 -8.60 -2.92
C LYS A 85 -29.65 -9.49 -2.86
N VAL A 86 -29.59 -10.54 -3.68
CA VAL A 86 -28.43 -11.43 -3.77
C VAL A 86 -27.23 -10.66 -4.31
N GLU A 87 -27.41 -9.88 -5.39
CA GLU A 87 -26.35 -9.01 -5.92
C GLU A 87 -25.88 -7.98 -4.90
N ALA A 88 -26.79 -7.38 -4.14
CA ALA A 88 -26.43 -6.46 -3.06
C ALA A 88 -25.61 -7.15 -1.95
N ILE A 89 -25.96 -8.37 -1.55
CA ILE A 89 -25.22 -9.16 -0.56
C ILE A 89 -23.84 -9.50 -1.11
N LYS A 90 -23.73 -9.93 -2.36
CA LYS A 90 -22.47 -10.24 -3.03
C LYS A 90 -21.55 -9.03 -3.03
N ALA A 91 -22.02 -7.88 -3.51
CA ALA A 91 -21.26 -6.63 -3.54
C ALA A 91 -20.77 -6.20 -2.15
N GLN A 92 -21.62 -6.30 -1.11
CA GLN A 92 -21.21 -5.98 0.27
C GLN A 92 -20.19 -6.97 0.82
N SER A 93 -20.31 -8.24 0.48
CA SER A 93 -19.35 -9.29 0.90
C SER A 93 -17.99 -9.11 0.23
N GLU A 94 -17.94 -8.76 -1.06
CA GLU A 94 -16.72 -8.42 -1.79
C GLU A 94 -16.04 -7.17 -1.18
N LYS A 95 -16.82 -6.14 -0.87
CA LYS A 95 -16.33 -4.94 -0.20
C LYS A 95 -15.74 -5.26 1.19
N LEU A 96 -16.41 -6.12 1.97
CA LEU A 96 -15.92 -6.54 3.28
C LEU A 96 -14.61 -7.33 3.17
N LYS A 97 -14.51 -8.25 2.20
CA LYS A 97 -13.28 -9.00 1.90
C LYS A 97 -12.14 -8.05 1.58
N PHE A 98 -12.37 -7.09 0.69
CA PHE A 98 -11.37 -6.07 0.33
C PHE A 98 -10.91 -5.25 1.54
N LEU A 99 -11.85 -4.86 2.43
CA LEU A 99 -11.55 -4.13 3.67
C LEU A 99 -10.62 -4.92 4.58
N ILE A 100 -10.95 -6.19 4.82
CA ILE A 100 -10.17 -7.06 5.71
C ILE A 100 -8.76 -7.28 5.13
N ASP A 101 -8.65 -7.59 3.83
CA ASP A 101 -7.37 -7.79 3.17
C ASP A 101 -6.49 -6.54 3.21
N SER A 102 -7.08 -5.37 2.98
CA SER A 102 -6.38 -4.09 3.03
C SER A 102 -5.94 -3.72 4.45
N LEU A 103 -6.77 -3.97 5.46
CA LEU A 103 -6.43 -3.72 6.86
C LEU A 103 -5.24 -4.58 7.32
N VAL A 104 -5.23 -5.85 6.93
CA VAL A 104 -4.13 -6.79 7.25
C VAL A 104 -2.83 -6.36 6.58
N LYS A 105 -2.88 -6.01 5.28
CA LYS A 105 -1.71 -5.50 4.55
C LYS A 105 -1.15 -4.25 5.21
N MET A 106 -2.02 -3.30 5.52
CA MET A 106 -1.66 -2.04 6.16
C MET A 106 -1.00 -2.27 7.53
N SER A 107 -1.61 -3.10 8.36
CA SER A 107 -1.06 -3.40 9.68
C SER A 107 0.31 -4.06 9.63
N ARG A 108 0.54 -4.97 8.68
CA ARG A 108 1.87 -5.58 8.48
C ARG A 108 2.91 -4.55 8.06
N LEU A 109 2.54 -3.61 7.17
CA LEU A 109 3.41 -2.52 6.75
C LEU A 109 3.81 -1.62 7.92
N GLU A 110 2.84 -1.15 8.71
CA GLU A 110 3.08 -0.25 9.84
C GLU A 110 3.96 -0.84 10.93
N ASN A 111 3.79 -2.12 11.17
CA ASN A 111 4.59 -2.79 12.19
C ASN A 111 5.98 -3.18 11.68
N GLY A 112 6.33 -2.84 10.43
CA GLY A 112 7.62 -3.20 9.82
C GLY A 112 7.77 -4.72 9.63
N LEU A 113 6.64 -5.44 9.50
CA LEU A 113 6.58 -6.89 9.38
C LEU A 113 6.50 -7.35 7.92
N MET A 114 6.47 -6.40 7.00
CA MET A 114 6.64 -6.70 5.58
C MET A 114 8.13 -6.71 5.24
N SER A 115 8.59 -7.85 4.82
CA SER A 115 9.91 -7.98 4.21
C SER A 115 9.75 -7.77 2.71
N PHE A 116 10.40 -6.75 2.16
CA PHE A 116 10.56 -6.59 0.73
C PHE A 116 11.75 -7.43 0.27
N VAL A 117 11.60 -8.13 -0.84
CA VAL A 117 12.68 -8.89 -1.48
C VAL A 117 13.01 -8.20 -2.81
N PRO A 118 13.85 -7.15 -2.80
CA PRO A 118 14.12 -6.36 -3.98
C PRO A 118 14.95 -7.17 -4.98
N VAL A 119 14.44 -7.27 -6.21
CA VAL A 119 15.11 -7.85 -7.36
C VAL A 119 15.10 -6.85 -8.52
N THR A 120 15.99 -7.01 -9.48
CA THR A 120 15.96 -6.22 -10.72
C THR A 120 14.75 -6.63 -11.53
N SER A 121 13.84 -5.67 -11.77
CA SER A 121 12.56 -5.89 -12.42
C SER A 121 12.38 -4.96 -13.61
N SER A 122 11.79 -5.45 -14.70
CA SER A 122 11.45 -4.66 -15.88
C SER A 122 10.29 -3.72 -15.57
N VAL A 123 10.45 -2.45 -15.91
CA VAL A 123 9.37 -1.47 -15.80
C VAL A 123 8.34 -1.68 -16.90
N ASP A 124 8.77 -2.13 -18.08
CA ASP A 124 7.89 -2.44 -19.21
C ASP A 124 6.88 -3.52 -18.85
N GLU A 125 7.37 -4.68 -18.34
CA GLU A 125 6.51 -5.79 -17.89
C GLU A 125 5.53 -5.37 -16.80
N LEU A 126 5.95 -4.49 -15.88
CA LEU A 126 5.09 -3.93 -14.84
C LEU A 126 3.95 -3.11 -15.45
N LEU A 127 4.26 -2.17 -16.36
CA LEU A 127 3.26 -1.28 -16.96
C LEU A 127 2.33 -2.03 -17.92
N GLU A 128 2.85 -3.00 -18.67
CA GLU A 128 2.07 -3.90 -19.52
C GLU A 128 1.04 -4.67 -18.70
N SER A 129 1.49 -5.35 -17.65
CA SER A 129 0.62 -6.16 -16.78
C SER A 129 -0.50 -5.33 -16.12
N ILE A 130 -0.20 -4.09 -15.70
CA ILE A 130 -1.20 -3.18 -15.14
C ILE A 130 -2.19 -2.72 -16.21
N THR A 131 -1.70 -2.39 -17.40
CA THR A 131 -2.54 -1.97 -18.53
C THR A 131 -3.52 -3.08 -18.91
N ASP A 132 -3.04 -4.32 -19.03
CA ASP A 132 -3.86 -5.48 -19.33
C ASP A 132 -4.93 -5.72 -18.28
N SER A 133 -4.54 -5.65 -17.00
CA SER A 133 -5.46 -5.85 -15.87
C SER A 133 -6.58 -4.80 -15.80
N LEU A 134 -6.35 -3.58 -16.28
CA LEU A 134 -7.30 -2.48 -16.22
C LEU A 134 -8.03 -2.22 -17.55
N SER A 135 -7.61 -2.86 -18.65
CA SER A 135 -8.14 -2.64 -20.00
C SER A 135 -9.65 -2.87 -20.08
N ALA A 136 -10.16 -3.96 -19.54
CA ALA A 136 -11.59 -4.28 -19.54
C ALA A 136 -12.41 -3.24 -18.75
N LYS A 137 -11.89 -2.79 -17.61
CA LYS A 137 -12.53 -1.76 -16.77
C LYS A 137 -12.52 -0.40 -17.46
N ALA A 138 -11.44 -0.01 -18.12
CA ALA A 138 -11.34 1.21 -18.91
C ALA A 138 -12.32 1.17 -20.10
N ALA A 139 -12.33 0.06 -20.84
CA ALA A 139 -13.24 -0.13 -21.98
C ALA A 139 -14.71 -0.06 -21.57
N SER A 140 -15.11 -0.64 -20.44
CA SER A 140 -16.50 -0.56 -19.94
C SER A 140 -16.93 0.87 -19.62
N LYS A 141 -15.98 1.76 -19.29
CA LYS A 141 -16.21 3.20 -19.07
C LYS A 141 -16.06 4.06 -20.34
N GLY A 142 -15.64 3.47 -21.47
CA GLY A 142 -15.39 4.19 -22.71
C GLY A 142 -14.15 5.11 -22.67
N ILE A 143 -13.19 4.83 -21.79
CA ILE A 143 -11.92 5.57 -21.67
C ILE A 143 -10.75 4.72 -22.18
N SER A 144 -9.65 5.39 -22.56
CA SER A 144 -8.41 4.70 -22.95
C SER A 144 -7.49 4.48 -21.76
N ILE A 145 -6.74 3.37 -21.78
CA ILE A 145 -5.57 3.16 -20.92
C ILE A 145 -4.40 2.75 -21.80
N SER A 146 -3.22 3.34 -21.59
CA SER A 146 -2.02 3.08 -22.38
C SER A 146 -0.76 3.32 -21.56
N TYR A 147 0.35 2.72 -22.01
CA TYR A 147 1.68 3.04 -21.49
C TYR A 147 2.67 3.28 -22.62
N GLU A 148 3.79 3.93 -22.32
CA GLU A 148 4.91 4.09 -23.22
C GLU A 148 5.92 2.97 -22.96
N PRO A 149 6.24 2.11 -23.96
CA PRO A 149 7.24 1.05 -23.82
C PRO A 149 8.61 1.61 -23.40
N THR A 150 9.35 0.83 -22.58
CA THR A 150 10.62 1.26 -22.03
C THR A 150 11.56 0.08 -21.74
N ASP A 151 12.87 0.30 -21.86
CA ASP A 151 13.89 -0.69 -21.50
C ASP A 151 14.40 -0.50 -20.05
N LEU A 152 13.77 0.36 -19.27
CA LEU A 152 14.21 0.68 -17.92
C LEU A 152 13.94 -0.47 -16.95
N SER A 153 14.82 -0.59 -15.97
CA SER A 153 14.69 -1.53 -14.86
C SER A 153 14.84 -0.83 -13.51
N VAL A 154 14.24 -1.40 -12.48
CA VAL A 154 14.26 -0.91 -11.10
C VAL A 154 14.61 -2.04 -10.15
N LYS A 155 15.12 -1.69 -8.97
CA LYS A 155 15.34 -2.64 -7.88
C LYS A 155 14.19 -2.54 -6.89
N CYS A 156 13.25 -3.47 -6.99
CA CYS A 156 12.02 -3.47 -6.21
C CYS A 156 11.55 -4.89 -5.91
N ASP A 157 10.58 -5.04 -5.04
CA ASP A 157 9.81 -6.28 -4.91
C ASP A 157 8.68 -6.26 -5.95
N PRO A 158 8.71 -7.11 -7.00
CA PRO A 158 7.76 -7.03 -8.13
C PRO A 158 6.30 -7.10 -7.70
N LYS A 159 6.02 -7.92 -6.68
CA LYS A 159 4.66 -8.11 -6.18
C LYS A 159 4.13 -6.86 -5.49
N TRP A 160 4.93 -6.24 -4.64
CA TRP A 160 4.49 -5.08 -3.88
C TRP A 160 4.50 -3.81 -4.72
N THR A 161 5.50 -3.65 -5.58
CA THR A 161 5.53 -2.54 -6.54
C THR A 161 4.35 -2.60 -7.50
N TYR A 162 4.00 -3.80 -8.02
CA TYR A 162 2.79 -3.99 -8.81
C TYR A 162 1.54 -3.54 -8.03
N GLU A 163 1.36 -3.99 -6.81
CA GLU A 163 0.22 -3.61 -5.95
C GLU A 163 0.14 -2.09 -5.78
N ALA A 164 1.27 -1.42 -5.54
CA ALA A 164 1.32 0.02 -5.35
C ALA A 164 0.93 0.78 -6.61
N VAL A 165 1.55 0.47 -7.74
CA VAL A 165 1.30 1.16 -9.02
C VAL A 165 -0.11 0.83 -9.52
N PHE A 166 -0.59 -0.41 -9.37
CA PHE A 166 -1.95 -0.81 -9.71
C PHE A 166 -3.00 -0.01 -8.92
N ASN A 167 -2.83 0.18 -7.61
CA ASN A 167 -3.76 0.98 -6.80
C ASN A 167 -3.88 2.43 -7.29
N ILE A 168 -2.79 3.01 -7.77
CA ILE A 168 -2.80 4.37 -8.34
C ILE A 168 -3.48 4.36 -9.70
N ALA A 169 -3.12 3.43 -10.59
CA ALA A 169 -3.70 3.31 -11.92
C ALA A 169 -5.20 2.95 -11.89
N ASP A 170 -5.62 2.09 -10.95
CA ASP A 170 -7.04 1.77 -10.76
C ASP A 170 -7.85 2.99 -10.31
N ASN A 171 -7.29 3.82 -9.43
CA ASN A 171 -7.90 5.10 -9.08
C ASN A 171 -7.96 6.05 -10.27
N ALA A 172 -6.92 6.14 -11.09
CA ALA A 172 -6.92 6.95 -12.31
C ALA A 172 -8.05 6.52 -13.26
N VAL A 173 -8.19 5.22 -13.55
CA VAL A 173 -9.30 4.67 -14.35
C VAL A 173 -10.65 4.94 -13.69
N LYS A 174 -10.74 4.78 -12.39
CA LYS A 174 -11.98 4.96 -11.63
C LYS A 174 -12.52 6.39 -11.71
N TYR A 175 -11.65 7.39 -11.54
CA TYR A 175 -12.03 8.80 -11.48
C TYR A 175 -11.94 9.54 -12.83
N THR A 176 -11.63 8.84 -13.91
CA THR A 176 -11.71 9.35 -15.26
C THR A 176 -13.05 8.96 -15.89
N ASN A 177 -13.79 9.95 -16.37
CA ASN A 177 -15.06 9.75 -17.06
C ASN A 177 -14.95 9.97 -18.58
N ASN A 178 -13.97 10.77 -19.02
CA ASN A 178 -13.71 11.04 -20.44
C ASN A 178 -12.21 11.16 -20.67
N GLY A 179 -11.73 10.74 -21.84
CA GLY A 179 -10.31 10.77 -22.20
C GLY A 179 -9.62 9.47 -21.80
N GLY A 180 -8.65 9.49 -20.88
CA GLY A 180 -7.93 8.26 -20.57
C GLY A 180 -6.86 8.39 -19.49
N VAL A 181 -6.15 7.28 -19.30
CA VAL A 181 -5.01 7.14 -18.41
C VAL A 181 -3.78 6.79 -19.24
N LYS A 182 -2.69 7.48 -18.99
CA LYS A 182 -1.41 7.25 -19.64
C LYS A 182 -0.32 7.02 -18.62
N MET A 183 0.47 5.98 -18.81
CA MET A 183 1.62 5.67 -17.97
C MET A 183 2.91 5.81 -18.78
N ARG A 184 3.96 6.35 -18.15
CA ARG A 184 5.29 6.45 -18.75
C ARG A 184 6.37 6.36 -17.68
N ALA A 185 7.56 5.90 -18.07
CA ALA A 185 8.71 5.85 -17.20
C ALA A 185 9.80 6.84 -17.64
N ILE A 186 10.46 7.47 -16.68
CA ILE A 186 11.51 8.46 -16.90
C ILE A 186 12.69 8.13 -16.00
N GLU A 187 13.86 8.02 -16.59
CA GLU A 187 15.10 7.72 -15.87
C GLU A 187 15.69 8.97 -15.20
N TYR A 188 16.09 8.83 -13.95
CA TYR A 188 16.92 9.78 -13.20
C TYR A 188 18.16 9.06 -12.67
N GLU A 189 19.10 9.82 -12.11
CA GLU A 189 20.37 9.28 -11.59
C GLU A 189 20.15 8.20 -10.52
N MET A 190 19.29 8.46 -9.55
CA MET A 190 19.03 7.58 -8.39
C MET A 190 17.71 6.81 -8.48
N PHE A 191 16.79 7.23 -9.34
CA PHE A 191 15.43 6.71 -9.40
C PHE A 191 14.97 6.51 -10.84
N VAL A 192 14.04 5.59 -11.02
CA VAL A 192 13.13 5.62 -12.16
C VAL A 192 11.80 6.18 -11.67
N ARG A 193 11.29 7.19 -12.37
CA ARG A 193 9.99 7.78 -12.11
C ARG A 193 8.95 7.16 -13.04
N ILE A 194 7.88 6.64 -12.49
CA ILE A 194 6.70 6.20 -13.25
C ILE A 194 5.61 7.25 -13.04
N ASP A 195 5.21 7.94 -14.11
CA ASP A 195 4.09 8.86 -14.11
C ASP A 195 2.82 8.11 -14.53
N ILE A 196 1.77 8.23 -13.72
CA ILE A 196 0.40 7.80 -14.03
C ILE A 196 -0.42 9.08 -14.16
N GLU A 197 -0.74 9.45 -15.41
CA GLU A 197 -1.48 10.65 -15.77
C GLU A 197 -2.91 10.29 -16.13
N ASP A 198 -3.88 10.95 -15.52
CA ASP A 198 -5.31 10.83 -15.82
C ASP A 198 -5.92 12.16 -16.26
N THR A 199 -6.97 12.09 -17.07
CA THR A 199 -7.77 13.24 -17.48
C THR A 199 -9.09 13.33 -16.70
N GLY A 200 -9.09 12.89 -15.46
CA GLY A 200 -10.26 12.76 -14.60
C GLY A 200 -10.68 14.07 -13.92
N ILE A 201 -11.40 13.91 -12.83
CA ILE A 201 -11.97 15.04 -12.07
C ILE A 201 -10.91 15.93 -11.42
N GLY A 202 -9.67 15.45 -11.28
CA GLY A 202 -8.61 16.13 -10.53
C GLY A 202 -8.87 16.12 -9.02
N ILE A 203 -7.95 16.73 -8.29
CA ILE A 203 -7.93 16.75 -6.83
C ILE A 203 -7.66 18.19 -6.38
N SER A 204 -8.42 18.68 -5.39
CA SER A 204 -8.21 20.00 -4.83
C SER A 204 -6.89 20.08 -4.04
N GLU A 205 -6.34 21.28 -3.86
CA GLU A 205 -5.13 21.49 -3.06
C GLU A 205 -5.34 21.03 -1.60
N GLU A 206 -6.54 21.27 -1.04
CA GLU A 206 -6.93 20.82 0.30
C GLU A 206 -6.92 19.29 0.42
N ASP A 207 -7.42 18.60 -0.59
CA ASP A 207 -7.50 17.14 -0.62
C ASP A 207 -6.15 16.49 -0.95
N SER A 208 -5.29 17.13 -1.73
CA SER A 208 -3.97 16.62 -2.14
C SER A 208 -3.09 16.23 -0.95
N ALA A 209 -3.18 16.96 0.15
CA ALA A 209 -2.48 16.61 1.40
C ALA A 209 -3.10 15.41 2.12
N LYS A 210 -4.37 15.09 1.86
CA LYS A 210 -5.18 14.12 2.62
C LYS A 210 -5.41 12.81 1.86
N VAL A 211 -5.30 12.80 0.52
CA VAL A 211 -5.62 11.60 -0.31
C VAL A 211 -4.79 10.37 0.02
N PHE A 212 -3.63 10.55 0.64
CA PHE A 212 -2.80 9.48 1.15
C PHE A 212 -3.13 9.07 2.59
N SER A 213 -4.12 9.71 3.24
CA SER A 213 -4.56 9.33 4.57
C SER A 213 -5.52 8.14 4.51
N ARG A 214 -5.52 7.31 5.56
CA ARG A 214 -6.38 6.13 5.64
C ARG A 214 -7.84 6.51 5.70
N PHE A 215 -8.66 5.76 4.99
CA PHE A 215 -10.11 5.94 4.92
C PHE A 215 -10.53 7.33 4.41
N TYR A 216 -9.57 8.12 3.92
CA TYR A 216 -9.87 9.42 3.38
C TYR A 216 -10.52 9.31 2.01
N ARG A 217 -11.60 10.04 1.83
CA ARG A 217 -12.32 10.21 0.56
C ARG A 217 -12.82 11.64 0.49
N SER A 218 -12.57 12.32 -0.62
CA SER A 218 -13.12 13.63 -0.84
C SER A 218 -14.66 13.57 -0.91
N ARG A 219 -15.32 14.65 -0.57
CA ARG A 219 -16.79 14.73 -0.61
C ARG A 219 -17.34 14.52 -2.02
N GLU A 220 -16.60 14.94 -3.03
CA GLU A 220 -16.99 14.86 -4.43
C GLU A 220 -17.08 13.41 -4.94
N VAL A 221 -16.30 12.50 -4.35
CA VAL A 221 -16.24 11.08 -4.74
C VAL A 221 -16.82 10.14 -3.69
N SER A 222 -17.58 10.67 -2.74
CA SER A 222 -18.17 9.87 -1.63
C SER A 222 -19.16 8.80 -2.13
N SER A 223 -19.81 9.03 -3.27
CA SER A 223 -20.75 8.09 -3.91
C SER A 223 -20.06 6.97 -4.71
N GLU A 224 -18.81 7.15 -5.12
CA GLU A 224 -18.07 6.14 -5.87
C GLU A 224 -17.72 4.94 -5.00
N GLU A 225 -17.51 3.77 -5.60
CA GLU A 225 -17.04 2.59 -4.85
C GLU A 225 -15.62 2.81 -4.29
N GLY A 226 -15.32 2.26 -3.12
CA GLY A 226 -13.99 2.24 -2.55
C GLY A 226 -13.95 2.64 -1.07
N VAL A 227 -12.83 2.37 -0.44
CA VAL A 227 -12.66 2.45 1.01
C VAL A 227 -11.67 3.54 1.44
N GLY A 228 -10.92 4.13 0.50
CA GLY A 228 -9.91 5.14 0.80
C GLY A 228 -8.61 4.55 1.41
N ILE A 229 -8.25 3.33 1.05
CA ILE A 229 -7.02 2.67 1.53
C ILE A 229 -5.95 2.57 0.44
N GLY A 230 -6.32 2.48 -0.82
CA GLY A 230 -5.40 2.15 -1.93
C GLY A 230 -4.21 3.09 -2.06
N LEU A 231 -4.42 4.42 -2.04
CA LEU A 231 -3.32 5.39 -2.14
C LEU A 231 -2.43 5.40 -0.89
N CYS A 232 -3.01 5.22 0.28
CA CYS A 232 -2.23 5.08 1.51
C CYS A 232 -1.34 3.83 1.45
N LEU A 233 -1.88 2.70 1.03
CA LEU A 233 -1.14 1.45 0.86
C LEU A 233 -0.03 1.61 -0.17
N ALA A 234 -0.31 2.23 -1.32
CA ALA A 234 0.69 2.51 -2.35
C ALA A 234 1.86 3.34 -1.79
N ARG A 235 1.58 4.40 -1.03
CA ARG A 235 2.62 5.24 -0.42
C ARG A 235 3.47 4.46 0.59
N GLU A 236 2.85 3.66 1.45
CA GLU A 236 3.57 2.87 2.44
C GLU A 236 4.47 1.81 1.78
N ILE A 237 4.01 1.14 0.72
CA ILE A 237 4.80 0.18 -0.03
C ILE A 237 6.01 0.88 -0.66
N ILE A 238 5.80 1.93 -1.44
CA ILE A 238 6.87 2.64 -2.14
C ILE A 238 7.88 3.22 -1.15
N THR A 239 7.42 3.76 -0.03
CA THR A 239 8.31 4.26 1.04
C THR A 239 9.12 3.12 1.67
N GLY A 240 8.51 1.97 1.90
CA GLY A 240 9.18 0.78 2.42
C GLY A 240 10.24 0.22 1.47
N GLU A 241 10.11 0.44 0.17
CA GLU A 241 11.11 0.10 -0.85
C GLU A 241 12.18 1.20 -1.06
N GLY A 242 12.14 2.28 -0.26
CA GLY A 242 13.09 3.40 -0.35
C GLY A 242 12.75 4.44 -1.41
N GLY A 243 11.54 4.38 -1.96
CA GLY A 243 11.00 5.33 -2.93
C GLY A 243 10.07 6.37 -2.31
N TYR A 244 9.39 7.13 -3.15
CA TYR A 244 8.37 8.10 -2.74
C TYR A 244 7.38 8.39 -3.87
N ILE A 245 6.22 9.00 -3.52
CA ILE A 245 5.17 9.38 -4.47
C ILE A 245 4.96 10.89 -4.41
N ARG A 246 4.83 11.53 -5.58
CA ARG A 246 4.38 12.92 -5.72
C ARG A 246 3.05 12.96 -6.44
N LEU A 247 2.26 13.98 -6.13
CA LEU A 247 0.98 14.26 -6.75
C LEU A 247 0.98 15.69 -7.29
N GLU A 248 0.62 15.82 -8.56
CA GLU A 248 0.29 17.08 -9.21
C GLU A 248 -1.12 16.95 -9.77
N SER A 249 -2.02 17.86 -9.40
CA SER A 249 -3.41 17.77 -9.81
C SER A 249 -4.08 19.13 -9.89
N VAL A 250 -5.00 19.26 -10.83
CA VAL A 250 -5.82 20.44 -10.99
C VAL A 250 -7.28 20.01 -11.12
N PRO A 251 -8.19 20.50 -10.25
CA PRO A 251 -9.61 20.21 -10.36
C PRO A 251 -10.16 20.42 -11.77
N GLY A 252 -10.85 19.41 -12.30
CA GLY A 252 -11.42 19.41 -13.65
C GLY A 252 -10.44 19.18 -14.80
N LYS A 253 -9.13 18.98 -14.52
CA LYS A 253 -8.12 18.72 -15.57
C LYS A 253 -7.45 17.37 -15.45
N GLY A 254 -7.60 16.69 -14.31
CA GLY A 254 -6.98 15.42 -14.02
C GLY A 254 -5.82 15.51 -13.03
N SER A 255 -5.13 14.39 -12.85
CA SER A 255 -4.02 14.24 -11.90
C SER A 255 -2.84 13.51 -12.54
N THR A 256 -1.65 13.78 -12.01
CA THR A 256 -0.43 13.02 -12.30
C THR A 256 0.16 12.52 -10.99
N PHE A 257 0.19 11.22 -10.83
CA PHE A 257 0.89 10.56 -9.74
C PHE A 257 2.26 10.11 -10.24
N SER A 258 3.32 10.65 -9.65
CA SER A 258 4.70 10.31 -9.98
C SER A 258 5.27 9.41 -8.90
N VAL A 259 5.53 8.15 -9.24
CA VAL A 259 6.10 7.12 -8.36
C VAL A 259 7.59 7.03 -8.62
N TYR A 260 8.40 7.29 -7.61
CA TYR A 260 9.86 7.22 -7.68
C TYR A 260 10.35 5.92 -7.03
N ILE A 261 10.98 5.05 -7.80
CA ILE A 261 11.50 3.75 -7.37
C ILE A 261 13.04 3.78 -7.50
N PRO A 262 13.81 3.29 -6.51
CA PRO A 262 15.26 3.24 -6.61
C PRO A 262 15.73 2.46 -7.83
N LYS A 263 16.75 2.98 -8.52
CA LYS A 263 17.31 2.37 -9.75
C LYS A 263 18.23 1.24 -9.38
N GLY A 264 18.61 0.77 -8.45
CA GLY A 264 19.47 -0.38 -8.19
C GLY A 264 20.97 -0.18 -8.53
#